data_2a699e922d78cd57e64a8f0c5d26cd99
#
_entry.id   2a699e922d78cd57e64a8f0c5d26cd99
#
_cell.length_a   1.000
_cell.length_b   1.000
_cell.length_c   1.000
_cell.angle_alpha   90.00
_cell.angle_beta   90.00
_cell.angle_gamma   90.00
#
_symmetry.space_group_name_H-M   'P 1'
#
loop_
_entity.id
_entity.type
_entity.pdbx_description
1 polymer ?
#
loop_
_entity_poly.entity_id
_entity_poly.type
_entity_poly.pdbx_seq_one_letter_code
_entity_poly.pdbx_strand_id
1 'polypeptide(L)'
;MNLHMHLNFFIRSLGVVLMMNLILSACSVVGIRALEEPAYQTRMQEGSFEIREYASYLVAEVFMEGEDFDEVSGDGFRILADYIFGNNLSRSSSVQMAGKAEAASENIAMTAPVQMDQGKKPNQWRMAFSLPSKWNLESAPFPNDQRVNLREIPPEQMVVLQFSGRMGTQDLEEREQELRQWAMKQGIAVVGSIRTARYDPPWTLPFLRKNEVQLKVMD
;
A
#
# COMPACT_ATOMS: atom_id res chain seq x y z
N MET A 1 -10.52 40.47 43.44
CA MET A 1 -11.38 40.19 42.27
C MET A 1 -10.62 39.64 41.06
N ASN A 2 -9.28 39.42 41.08
CA ASN A 2 -8.51 39.00 39.91
C ASN A 2 -8.12 37.50 39.86
N LEU A 3 -8.21 36.77 40.94
CA LEU A 3 -7.76 35.38 41.01
C LEU A 3 -8.68 34.38 40.26
N HIS A 4 -10.01 34.60 40.31
CA HIS A 4 -10.96 33.76 39.60
C HIS A 4 -10.93 33.94 38.05
N MET A 5 -10.53 35.11 37.58
CA MET A 5 -10.47 35.41 36.15
C MET A 5 -9.26 34.71 35.50
N HIS A 6 -8.13 34.63 36.20
CA HIS A 6 -6.93 33.91 35.69
C HIS A 6 -7.13 32.40 35.71
N LEU A 7 -7.82 31.86 36.72
CA LEU A 7 -8.08 30.42 36.83
C LEU A 7 -9.02 29.95 35.71
N ASN A 8 -10.06 30.70 35.36
CA ASN A 8 -10.97 30.37 34.28
C ASN A 8 -10.32 30.48 32.89
N PHE A 9 -9.34 31.37 32.71
CA PHE A 9 -8.59 31.50 31.49
C PHE A 9 -7.64 30.26 31.29
N PHE A 10 -6.99 29.84 32.39
CA PHE A 10 -6.09 28.64 32.34
C PHE A 10 -6.89 27.35 32.09
N ILE A 11 -8.06 27.16 32.68
CA ILE A 11 -8.89 25.98 32.45
C ILE A 11 -9.42 25.95 31.01
N ARG A 12 -9.79 27.10 30.44
CA ARG A 12 -10.22 27.18 29.02
C ARG A 12 -9.08 26.91 28.03
N SER A 13 -7.88 27.41 28.27
CA SER A 13 -6.73 27.15 27.42
C SER A 13 -6.27 25.69 27.50
N LEU A 14 -6.29 25.07 28.69
CA LEU A 14 -5.96 23.66 28.86
C LEU A 14 -6.98 22.75 28.16
N GLY A 15 -8.27 23.09 28.20
CA GLY A 15 -9.33 22.38 27.48
C GLY A 15 -9.15 22.43 25.96
N VAL A 16 -8.77 23.57 25.39
CA VAL A 16 -8.53 23.75 23.96
C VAL A 16 -7.30 22.93 23.51
N VAL A 17 -6.21 22.93 24.28
CA VAL A 17 -5.00 22.15 23.98
C VAL A 17 -5.30 20.65 24.05
N LEU A 18 -6.08 20.19 25.02
CA LEU A 18 -6.48 18.79 25.15
C LEU A 18 -7.38 18.36 23.99
N MET A 19 -8.32 19.21 23.58
CA MET A 19 -9.21 18.96 22.44
C MET A 19 -8.44 18.93 21.11
N MET A 20 -7.43 19.79 20.93
CA MET A 20 -6.59 19.83 19.76
C MET A 20 -5.68 18.57 19.64
N ASN A 21 -5.19 18.04 20.76
CA ASN A 21 -4.45 16.78 20.76
C ASN A 21 -5.34 15.56 20.46
N LEU A 22 -6.60 15.55 20.89
CA LEU A 22 -7.57 14.53 20.53
C LEU A 22 -7.90 14.53 19.03
N ILE A 23 -7.99 15.71 18.42
CA ILE A 23 -8.27 15.85 16.98
C ILE A 23 -7.06 15.36 16.14
N LEU A 24 -5.82 15.65 16.56
CA LEU A 24 -4.60 15.15 15.88
C LEU A 24 -4.45 13.63 15.97
N SER A 25 -4.87 13.01 17.09
CA SER A 25 -4.86 11.54 17.24
C SER A 25 -5.97 10.85 16.45
N ALA A 26 -7.04 11.55 16.10
CA ALA A 26 -8.15 11.01 15.31
C ALA A 26 -7.81 10.82 13.82
N CYS A 27 -6.82 11.52 13.29
CA CYS A 27 -6.46 11.44 11.87
C CYS A 27 -6.07 10.02 11.42
N SER A 28 -5.42 9.22 12.28
CA SER A 28 -5.06 7.84 11.95
C SER A 28 -6.23 6.85 12.05
N VAL A 29 -7.30 7.21 12.79
CA VAL A 29 -8.48 6.35 12.98
C VAL A 29 -9.53 6.60 11.89
N VAL A 30 -9.52 7.78 11.28
CA VAL A 30 -10.52 8.24 10.28
C VAL A 30 -10.09 7.92 8.84
N GLY A 31 -8.97 7.17 8.63
CA GLY A 31 -8.54 6.77 7.28
C GLY A 31 -8.10 7.93 6.39
N ILE A 32 -7.51 8.99 6.96
CA ILE A 32 -6.89 10.07 6.17
C ILE A 32 -5.66 9.49 5.48
N ARG A 33 -5.73 9.34 4.17
CA ARG A 33 -4.67 8.79 3.33
C ARG A 33 -3.79 9.94 2.84
N ALA A 34 -2.60 10.04 3.42
CA ALA A 34 -1.57 10.99 3.00
C ALA A 34 -0.38 10.27 2.33
N LEU A 35 -0.54 8.97 2.03
CA LEU A 35 0.51 8.16 1.42
C LEU A 35 0.50 8.34 -0.09
N GLU A 36 1.68 8.32 -0.69
CA GLU A 36 1.83 8.34 -2.14
C GLU A 36 1.28 7.05 -2.74
N GLU A 37 0.54 7.16 -3.86
CA GLU A 37 -0.03 6.05 -4.61
C GLU A 37 0.59 6.03 -6.02
N PRO A 38 0.69 4.86 -6.68
CA PRO A 38 1.06 4.80 -8.10
C PRO A 38 0.15 5.67 -8.95
N ALA A 39 0.73 6.47 -9.83
CA ALA A 39 -0.04 7.38 -10.68
C ALA A 39 -0.91 6.63 -11.68
N TYR A 40 -2.18 7.00 -11.76
CA TYR A 40 -3.12 6.46 -12.75
C TYR A 40 -4.09 7.52 -13.26
N GLN A 41 -4.73 7.21 -14.39
CA GLN A 41 -5.86 7.97 -14.93
C GLN A 41 -7.10 7.08 -14.93
N THR A 42 -8.20 7.57 -14.40
CA THR A 42 -9.50 6.90 -14.49
C THR A 42 -10.09 7.16 -15.87
N ARG A 43 -10.30 6.09 -16.65
CA ARG A 43 -10.90 6.14 -17.98
C ARG A 43 -12.42 6.03 -17.93
N MET A 44 -12.93 5.26 -16.98
CA MET A 44 -14.35 5.07 -16.71
C MET A 44 -14.59 4.86 -15.24
N GLN A 45 -15.72 5.34 -14.73
CA GLN A 45 -16.18 5.06 -13.39
C GLN A 45 -17.70 4.83 -13.39
N GLU A 46 -18.12 3.76 -12.74
CA GLU A 46 -19.53 3.39 -12.52
C GLU A 46 -19.71 2.88 -11.09
N GLY A 47 -20.21 3.74 -10.20
CA GLY A 47 -20.30 3.44 -8.77
C GLY A 47 -18.93 3.14 -8.17
N SER A 48 -18.75 1.90 -7.69
CA SER A 48 -17.49 1.42 -7.10
C SER A 48 -16.54 0.78 -8.13
N PHE A 49 -16.94 0.69 -9.39
CA PHE A 49 -16.13 0.13 -10.47
C PHE A 49 -15.40 1.22 -11.23
N GLU A 50 -14.16 0.95 -11.59
CA GLU A 50 -13.34 1.86 -12.39
C GLU A 50 -12.53 1.09 -13.44
N ILE A 51 -12.21 1.79 -14.55
CA ILE A 51 -11.15 1.40 -15.48
C ILE A 51 -10.04 2.40 -15.28
N ARG A 52 -8.85 1.93 -14.90
CA ARG A 52 -7.68 2.76 -14.67
C ARG A 52 -6.54 2.41 -15.60
N GLU A 53 -5.84 3.42 -16.08
CA GLU A 53 -4.54 3.30 -16.74
C GLU A 53 -3.46 3.74 -15.77
N TYR A 54 -2.63 2.81 -15.33
CA TYR A 54 -1.47 3.08 -14.50
C TYR A 54 -0.26 3.45 -15.35
N ALA A 55 0.47 4.49 -14.95
CA ALA A 55 1.82 4.72 -15.46
C ALA A 55 2.76 3.62 -14.95
N SER A 56 3.98 3.53 -15.49
CA SER A 56 4.99 2.65 -14.91
C SER A 56 5.33 3.08 -13.49
N TYR A 57 5.59 2.11 -12.60
CA TYR A 57 6.00 2.36 -11.23
C TYR A 57 6.91 1.24 -10.72
N LEU A 58 7.78 1.58 -9.77
CA LEU A 58 8.69 0.63 -9.15
C LEU A 58 8.03 -0.03 -7.94
N VAL A 59 8.25 -1.33 -7.79
CA VAL A 59 7.83 -2.09 -6.61
C VAL A 59 9.02 -2.81 -5.96
N ALA A 60 8.95 -2.94 -4.63
CA ALA A 60 9.65 -3.98 -3.90
C ALA A 60 8.66 -5.12 -3.68
N GLU A 61 9.02 -6.33 -4.07
CA GLU A 61 8.13 -7.49 -3.98
C GLU A 61 8.82 -8.69 -3.34
N VAL A 62 8.00 -9.52 -2.70
CA VAL A 62 8.42 -10.79 -2.08
C VAL A 62 7.44 -11.89 -2.46
N PHE A 63 7.97 -13.10 -2.66
CA PHE A 63 7.16 -14.29 -2.89
C PHE A 63 7.20 -15.16 -1.64
N MET A 64 6.01 -15.61 -1.23
CA MET A 64 5.80 -16.44 -0.04
C MET A 64 5.04 -17.69 -0.45
N GLU A 65 5.26 -18.79 0.25
CA GLU A 65 4.53 -20.05 0.06
C GLU A 65 3.66 -20.29 1.30
N GLY A 66 2.39 -20.65 1.09
CA GLY A 66 1.44 -20.94 2.15
C GLY A 66 0.01 -20.99 1.64
N GLU A 67 -0.86 -21.64 2.40
CA GLU A 67 -2.29 -21.80 2.05
C GLU A 67 -3.13 -20.69 2.66
N ASP A 68 -2.75 -20.18 3.83
CA ASP A 68 -3.50 -19.16 4.55
C ASP A 68 -3.05 -17.75 4.12
N PHE A 69 -3.98 -17.00 3.53
CA PHE A 69 -3.75 -15.64 3.03
C PHE A 69 -3.31 -14.66 4.14
N ASP A 70 -3.90 -14.77 5.33
CA ASP A 70 -3.61 -13.81 6.42
C ASP A 70 -2.25 -14.10 7.05
N GLU A 71 -1.85 -15.38 7.17
CA GLU A 71 -0.53 -15.78 7.67
C GLU A 71 0.58 -15.28 6.74
N VAL A 72 0.52 -15.61 5.45
CA VAL A 72 1.53 -15.18 4.46
C VAL A 72 1.55 -13.67 4.29
N SER A 73 0.40 -12.99 4.46
CA SER A 73 0.30 -11.53 4.39
C SER A 73 1.11 -10.85 5.51
N GLY A 74 1.07 -11.38 6.73
CA GLY A 74 1.85 -10.85 7.85
C GLY A 74 3.36 -11.00 7.65
N ASP A 75 3.80 -12.13 7.13
CA ASP A 75 5.21 -12.41 6.85
C ASP A 75 5.75 -11.53 5.73
N GLY A 76 5.06 -11.45 4.62
CA GLY A 76 5.42 -10.60 3.49
C GLY A 76 5.52 -9.14 3.87
N PHE A 77 4.56 -8.65 4.66
CA PHE A 77 4.58 -7.27 5.13
C PHE A 77 5.83 -6.97 5.97
N ARG A 78 6.21 -7.86 6.91
CA ARG A 78 7.39 -7.68 7.75
C ARG A 78 8.67 -7.61 6.94
N ILE A 79 8.84 -8.47 5.93
CA ILE A 79 10.01 -8.49 5.05
C ILE A 79 10.12 -7.18 4.27
N LEU A 80 9.04 -6.71 3.65
CA LEU A 80 9.03 -5.49 2.85
C LEU A 80 9.15 -4.23 3.73
N ALA A 81 8.53 -4.22 4.91
CA ALA A 81 8.67 -3.15 5.88
C ALA A 81 10.11 -3.01 6.37
N ASP A 82 10.78 -4.12 6.67
CA ASP A 82 12.18 -4.12 7.06
C ASP A 82 13.07 -3.49 5.98
N TYR A 83 12.84 -3.84 4.70
CA TYR A 83 13.55 -3.23 3.58
C TYR A 83 13.37 -1.70 3.53
N ILE A 84 12.13 -1.19 3.61
CA ILE A 84 11.88 0.24 3.49
C ILE A 84 12.33 1.04 4.71
N PHE A 85 12.41 0.41 5.89
CA PHE A 85 12.86 1.04 7.13
C PHE A 85 14.36 0.92 7.40
N GLY A 86 15.15 0.51 6.41
CA GLY A 86 16.61 0.64 6.46
C GLY A 86 17.39 -0.67 6.36
N ASN A 87 16.75 -1.85 6.25
CA ASN A 87 17.47 -3.08 5.94
C ASN A 87 17.82 -3.14 4.44
N ASN A 88 18.59 -2.13 4.01
CA ASN A 88 19.00 -1.94 2.64
C ASN A 88 20.38 -1.29 2.59
N LEU A 89 20.98 -1.28 1.41
CA LEU A 89 22.25 -0.64 1.13
C LEU A 89 22.05 0.51 0.14
N SER A 90 22.35 1.74 0.56
CA SER A 90 22.32 2.90 -0.32
C SER A 90 23.27 2.73 -1.50
N ARG A 91 22.79 3.07 -2.70
CA ARG A 91 23.64 3.00 -3.91
C ARG A 91 24.80 3.99 -3.87
N SER A 92 24.65 5.11 -3.19
CA SER A 92 25.75 6.08 -2.99
C SER A 92 26.89 5.48 -2.16
N SER A 93 26.57 4.60 -1.21
CA SER A 93 27.57 3.89 -0.40
C SER A 93 28.28 2.78 -1.16
N SER A 94 27.60 2.12 -2.11
CA SER A 94 28.19 1.05 -2.91
C SER A 94 29.34 1.54 -3.82
N VAL A 95 29.30 2.79 -4.25
CA VAL A 95 30.37 3.43 -5.04
C VAL A 95 31.60 3.80 -4.18
N GLN A 96 31.40 4.01 -2.87
CA GLN A 96 32.47 4.39 -1.94
C GLN A 96 33.16 3.20 -1.27
N MET A 97 32.74 1.96 -1.49
CA MET A 97 33.36 0.75 -0.89
C MET A 97 34.82 0.48 -1.34
N ALA A 98 35.38 1.26 -2.28
CA ALA A 98 36.81 1.25 -2.56
C ALA A 98 37.66 1.97 -1.48
N GLY A 99 37.03 2.62 -0.49
CA GLY A 99 37.68 3.26 0.64
C GLY A 99 36.74 3.33 1.83
N LYS A 100 36.87 2.41 2.78
CA LYS A 100 36.33 2.40 4.16
C LYS A 100 35.26 3.45 4.52
N ALA A 101 34.07 3.36 3.91
CA ALA A 101 32.88 4.08 4.40
C ALA A 101 31.91 3.05 4.97
N GLU A 102 31.29 3.35 6.11
CA GLU A 102 30.20 2.54 6.64
C GLU A 102 29.08 2.45 5.61
N ALA A 103 28.55 1.23 5.43
CA ALA A 103 27.43 0.99 4.52
C ALA A 103 26.21 1.80 5.01
N ALA A 104 25.90 2.92 4.37
CA ALA A 104 24.74 3.71 4.71
C ALA A 104 23.46 3.03 4.24
N SER A 105 22.44 3.00 5.07
CA SER A 105 21.09 2.60 4.71
C SER A 105 20.22 3.82 4.39
N GLU A 106 19.11 3.60 3.69
CA GLU A 106 18.16 4.65 3.37
C GLU A 106 16.76 4.32 3.91
N ASN A 107 16.10 5.32 4.44
CA ASN A 107 14.71 5.21 4.84
C ASN A 107 13.82 5.58 3.65
N ILE A 108 13.02 4.61 3.16
CA ILE A 108 12.08 4.79 2.08
C ILE A 108 10.71 5.07 2.68
N ALA A 109 10.07 6.14 2.25
CA ALA A 109 8.74 6.48 2.75
C ALA A 109 7.72 5.39 2.39
N MET A 110 6.83 5.09 3.33
CA MET A 110 5.71 4.17 3.09
C MET A 110 4.78 4.75 2.02
N THR A 111 4.26 3.89 1.16
CA THR A 111 3.27 4.21 0.13
C THR A 111 2.01 3.36 0.31
N ALA A 112 0.98 3.64 -0.44
CA ALA A 112 -0.22 2.84 -0.56
C ALA A 112 -0.54 2.55 -2.04
N PRO A 113 -1.19 1.45 -2.35
CA PRO A 113 -1.62 0.36 -1.47
C PRO A 113 -0.52 -0.68 -1.24
N VAL A 114 -0.73 -1.54 -0.23
CA VAL A 114 -0.09 -2.86 -0.15
C VAL A 114 -0.83 -3.76 -1.12
N GLN A 115 -0.12 -4.25 -2.13
CA GLN A 115 -0.66 -5.14 -3.16
C GLN A 115 -0.35 -6.60 -2.83
N MET A 116 -1.28 -7.50 -3.13
CA MET A 116 -1.08 -8.93 -3.01
C MET A 116 -1.85 -9.68 -4.09
N ASP A 117 -1.21 -10.66 -4.72
CA ASP A 117 -1.82 -11.55 -5.72
C ASP A 117 -1.19 -12.95 -5.66
N GLN A 118 -1.80 -13.88 -6.37
CA GLN A 118 -1.24 -15.22 -6.50
C GLN A 118 0.03 -15.17 -7.34
N GLY A 119 1.06 -15.87 -6.89
CA GLY A 119 2.27 -16.11 -7.64
C GLY A 119 2.07 -17.07 -8.82
N LYS A 120 3.17 -17.44 -9.46
CA LYS A 120 3.13 -18.35 -10.63
C LYS A 120 2.99 -19.83 -10.26
N LYS A 121 3.26 -20.19 -9.01
CA LYS A 121 3.17 -21.56 -8.51
C LYS A 121 1.91 -21.74 -7.65
N PRO A 122 1.36 -22.97 -7.54
CA PRO A 122 0.33 -23.24 -6.56
C PRO A 122 0.77 -22.83 -5.14
N ASN A 123 -0.14 -22.29 -4.35
CA ASN A 123 0.10 -21.84 -2.97
C ASN A 123 1.24 -20.82 -2.82
N GLN A 124 1.59 -20.12 -3.91
CA GLN A 124 2.54 -19.03 -3.89
C GLN A 124 1.79 -17.70 -3.94
N TRP A 125 2.17 -16.79 -3.07
CA TRP A 125 1.66 -15.43 -3.00
C TRP A 125 2.77 -14.44 -3.29
N ARG A 126 2.44 -13.38 -4.01
CA ARG A 126 3.29 -12.22 -4.20
C ARG A 126 2.72 -11.07 -3.38
N MET A 127 3.53 -10.45 -2.54
CA MET A 127 3.23 -9.15 -1.94
C MET A 127 4.15 -8.10 -2.54
N ALA A 128 3.62 -6.89 -2.76
CA ALA A 128 4.40 -5.79 -3.29
C ALA A 128 4.03 -4.46 -2.61
N PHE A 129 5.07 -3.67 -2.33
CA PHE A 129 4.96 -2.25 -1.98
C PHE A 129 5.41 -1.44 -3.19
N SER A 130 4.59 -0.51 -3.68
CA SER A 130 5.08 0.50 -4.60
C SER A 130 6.11 1.37 -3.89
N LEU A 131 7.18 1.77 -4.58
CA LEU A 131 8.12 2.72 -4.03
C LEU A 131 7.73 4.14 -4.43
N PRO A 132 8.06 5.17 -3.63
CA PRO A 132 7.85 6.57 -4.01
C PRO A 132 8.40 6.87 -5.39
N SER A 133 7.73 7.73 -6.16
CA SER A 133 8.04 8.06 -7.57
C SER A 133 9.45 8.64 -7.80
N LYS A 134 10.11 9.10 -6.72
CA LYS A 134 11.52 9.52 -6.77
C LYS A 134 12.50 8.38 -7.03
N TRP A 135 12.09 7.12 -6.83
CA TRP A 135 12.93 5.93 -7.00
C TRP A 135 12.70 5.25 -8.35
N ASN A 136 13.77 4.79 -8.94
CA ASN A 136 13.77 3.90 -10.10
C ASN A 136 14.74 2.72 -9.84
N LEU A 137 14.85 1.77 -10.77
CA LEU A 137 15.73 0.59 -10.62
C LEU A 137 17.20 0.97 -10.41
N GLU A 138 17.64 2.13 -10.91
CA GLU A 138 19.02 2.58 -10.80
C GLU A 138 19.31 3.31 -9.49
N SER A 139 18.31 3.96 -8.89
CA SER A 139 18.46 4.79 -7.69
C SER A 139 18.01 4.12 -6.41
N ALA A 140 17.05 3.18 -6.46
CA ALA A 140 16.53 2.50 -5.27
C ALA A 140 17.62 1.71 -4.55
N PRO A 141 17.70 1.78 -3.21
CA PRO A 141 18.68 1.03 -2.42
C PRO A 141 18.62 -0.48 -2.69
N PHE A 142 19.75 -1.15 -2.60
CA PHE A 142 19.78 -2.61 -2.72
C PHE A 142 19.18 -3.27 -1.48
N PRO A 143 18.23 -4.21 -1.61
CA PRO A 143 17.76 -5.00 -0.48
C PRO A 143 18.90 -5.84 0.11
N ASN A 144 19.02 -5.87 1.45
CA ASN A 144 19.93 -6.79 2.13
C ASN A 144 19.32 -8.20 2.22
N ASP A 145 17.99 -8.30 2.31
CA ASP A 145 17.28 -9.57 2.27
C ASP A 145 17.10 -10.02 0.81
N GLN A 146 17.70 -11.18 0.45
CA GLN A 146 17.66 -11.74 -0.89
C GLN A 146 16.26 -12.16 -1.38
N ARG A 147 15.29 -12.22 -0.48
CA ARG A 147 13.88 -12.50 -0.82
C ARG A 147 13.18 -11.29 -1.45
N VAL A 148 13.68 -10.08 -1.16
CA VAL A 148 13.11 -8.83 -1.71
C VAL A 148 13.68 -8.59 -3.09
N ASN A 149 12.79 -8.46 -4.08
CA ASN A 149 13.12 -8.13 -5.45
C ASN A 149 12.59 -6.74 -5.81
N LEU A 150 13.39 -5.97 -6.53
CA LEU A 150 12.94 -4.71 -7.13
C LEU A 150 12.51 -4.96 -8.56
N ARG A 151 11.32 -4.51 -8.92
CA ARG A 151 10.78 -4.68 -10.28
C ARG A 151 9.98 -3.46 -10.72
N GLU A 152 10.21 -3.03 -11.95
CA GLU A 152 9.36 -2.05 -12.61
C GLU A 152 8.11 -2.74 -13.17
N ILE A 153 6.95 -2.21 -12.80
CA ILE A 153 5.67 -2.57 -13.40
C ILE A 153 5.50 -1.67 -14.62
N PRO A 154 5.36 -2.22 -15.83
CA PRO A 154 5.10 -1.42 -17.01
C PRO A 154 3.71 -0.77 -16.94
N PRO A 155 3.43 0.23 -17.78
CA PRO A 155 2.07 0.77 -17.88
C PRO A 155 1.07 -0.35 -18.10
N GLU A 156 -0.03 -0.33 -17.35
CA GLU A 156 -1.05 -1.39 -17.43
C GLU A 156 -2.45 -0.80 -17.24
N GLN A 157 -3.43 -1.40 -17.92
CA GLN A 157 -4.84 -1.07 -17.72
C GLN A 157 -5.47 -2.11 -16.78
N MET A 158 -6.20 -1.61 -15.78
CA MET A 158 -6.85 -2.43 -14.77
C MET A 158 -8.33 -2.11 -14.68
N VAL A 159 -9.17 -3.13 -14.53
CA VAL A 159 -10.50 -2.97 -13.94
C VAL A 159 -10.39 -3.10 -12.44
N VAL A 160 -11.09 -2.24 -11.71
CA VAL A 160 -10.97 -2.08 -10.27
C VAL A 160 -12.36 -2.06 -9.64
N LEU A 161 -12.54 -2.79 -8.55
CA LEU A 161 -13.70 -2.68 -7.66
C LEU A 161 -13.23 -2.20 -6.29
N GLN A 162 -13.70 -1.04 -5.87
CA GLN A 162 -13.41 -0.48 -4.54
C GLN A 162 -14.51 -0.88 -3.56
N PHE A 163 -14.12 -1.26 -2.34
CA PHE A 163 -15.03 -1.59 -1.26
C PHE A 163 -14.45 -1.27 0.12
N SER A 164 -15.30 -1.24 1.14
CA SER A 164 -14.90 -1.12 2.54
C SER A 164 -15.17 -2.42 3.29
N GLY A 165 -14.63 -2.56 4.49
CA GLY A 165 -14.85 -3.74 5.32
C GLY A 165 -13.59 -4.56 5.57
N ARG A 166 -13.79 -5.82 5.91
CA ARG A 166 -12.73 -6.82 6.01
C ARG A 166 -12.47 -7.43 4.64
N MET A 167 -11.34 -8.10 4.51
CA MET A 167 -10.94 -8.77 3.28
C MET A 167 -10.44 -10.17 3.68
N GLY A 168 -11.35 -11.13 3.75
CA GLY A 168 -11.05 -12.55 3.95
C GLY A 168 -11.10 -13.31 2.63
N THR A 169 -10.74 -14.59 2.63
CA THR A 169 -10.69 -15.42 1.42
C THR A 169 -12.05 -15.48 0.70
N GLN A 170 -13.13 -15.71 1.44
CA GLN A 170 -14.48 -15.76 0.85
C GLN A 170 -14.90 -14.43 0.26
N ASP A 171 -14.61 -13.29 0.96
CA ASP A 171 -14.91 -11.96 0.45
C ASP A 171 -14.18 -11.70 -0.89
N LEU A 172 -12.94 -12.19 -1.03
CA LEU A 172 -12.15 -12.04 -2.25
C LEU A 172 -12.75 -12.79 -3.43
N GLU A 173 -13.21 -14.02 -3.23
CA GLU A 173 -13.86 -14.81 -4.29
C GLU A 173 -15.14 -14.12 -4.80
N GLU A 174 -15.98 -13.64 -3.88
CA GLU A 174 -17.21 -12.91 -4.21
C GLU A 174 -16.89 -11.61 -4.99
N ARG A 175 -15.91 -10.84 -4.55
CA ARG A 175 -15.50 -9.59 -5.21
C ARG A 175 -14.85 -9.84 -6.57
N GLU A 176 -14.07 -10.90 -6.71
CA GLU A 176 -13.51 -11.30 -8.00
C GLU A 176 -14.63 -11.63 -9.01
N GLN A 177 -15.61 -12.43 -8.59
CA GLN A 177 -16.73 -12.78 -9.44
C GLN A 177 -17.55 -11.53 -9.86
N GLU A 178 -17.81 -10.62 -8.92
CA GLU A 178 -18.50 -9.36 -9.14
C GLU A 178 -17.75 -8.52 -10.20
N LEU A 179 -16.42 -8.36 -10.03
CA LEU A 179 -15.59 -7.58 -10.93
C LEU A 179 -15.52 -8.20 -12.33
N ARG A 180 -15.37 -9.53 -12.43
CA ARG A 180 -15.36 -10.24 -13.73
C ARG A 180 -16.70 -10.12 -14.47
N GLN A 181 -17.83 -10.22 -13.74
CA GLN A 181 -19.15 -10.04 -14.33
C GLN A 181 -19.36 -8.62 -14.84
N TRP A 182 -18.91 -7.61 -14.08
CA TRP A 182 -18.98 -6.23 -14.53
C TRP A 182 -18.11 -6.00 -15.77
N ALA A 183 -16.85 -6.45 -15.77
CA ALA A 183 -15.97 -6.33 -16.92
C ALA A 183 -16.57 -6.97 -18.19
N MET A 184 -17.15 -8.17 -18.03
CA MET A 184 -17.83 -8.85 -19.14
C MET A 184 -19.02 -8.05 -19.68
N LYS A 185 -19.84 -7.44 -18.81
CA LYS A 185 -20.97 -6.56 -19.25
C LYS A 185 -20.48 -5.32 -20.00
N GLN A 186 -19.29 -4.82 -19.67
CA GLN A 186 -18.65 -3.70 -20.39
C GLN A 186 -17.92 -4.13 -21.66
N GLY A 187 -17.91 -5.44 -21.98
CA GLY A 187 -17.18 -5.96 -23.16
C GLY A 187 -15.66 -5.96 -22.98
N ILE A 188 -15.17 -5.94 -21.71
CA ILE A 188 -13.74 -5.87 -21.40
C ILE A 188 -13.24 -7.27 -21.08
N ALA A 189 -12.25 -7.75 -21.84
CA ALA A 189 -11.55 -8.99 -21.56
C ALA A 189 -10.50 -8.75 -20.46
N VAL A 190 -10.50 -9.60 -19.43
CA VAL A 190 -9.54 -9.53 -18.31
C VAL A 190 -8.74 -10.81 -18.21
N VAL A 191 -7.50 -10.71 -17.72
CA VAL A 191 -6.56 -11.82 -17.62
C VAL A 191 -5.96 -11.93 -16.22
N GLY A 192 -5.44 -13.11 -15.90
CA GLY A 192 -4.70 -13.40 -14.67
C GLY A 192 -5.58 -13.59 -13.44
N SER A 193 -4.89 -13.68 -12.30
CA SER A 193 -5.48 -13.75 -10.97
C SER A 193 -5.82 -12.34 -10.46
N ILE A 194 -6.74 -12.31 -9.51
CA ILE A 194 -7.09 -11.08 -8.82
C ILE A 194 -5.88 -10.53 -8.04
N ARG A 195 -5.71 -9.20 -8.10
CA ARG A 195 -4.80 -8.43 -7.25
C ARG A 195 -5.62 -7.73 -6.18
N THR A 196 -5.26 -7.90 -4.93
CA THR A 196 -5.81 -7.14 -3.82
C THR A 196 -4.96 -5.90 -3.56
N ALA A 197 -5.59 -4.81 -3.11
CA ALA A 197 -4.93 -3.57 -2.76
C ALA A 197 -5.53 -3.03 -1.45
N ARG A 198 -4.69 -2.99 -0.39
CA ARG A 198 -5.06 -2.51 0.94
C ARG A 198 -4.43 -1.15 1.19
N TYR A 199 -5.25 -0.15 1.48
CA TYR A 199 -4.81 1.24 1.62
C TYR A 199 -4.65 1.68 3.07
N ASP A 200 -5.31 1.00 3.99
CA ASP A 200 -5.39 1.41 5.39
C ASP A 200 -4.71 0.41 6.31
N PRO A 201 -4.11 0.89 7.42
CA PRO A 201 -3.52 0.02 8.42
C PRO A 201 -4.56 -0.88 9.10
N PRO A 202 -4.14 -2.02 9.69
CA PRO A 202 -5.06 -3.01 10.25
C PRO A 202 -5.91 -2.52 11.43
N TRP A 203 -5.47 -1.45 12.13
CA TRP A 203 -6.23 -0.81 13.22
C TRP A 203 -7.30 0.17 12.76
N THR A 204 -7.37 0.53 11.47
CA THR A 204 -8.47 1.33 10.92
C THR A 204 -9.77 0.56 11.05
N LEU A 205 -10.84 1.24 11.47
CA LEU A 205 -12.16 0.64 11.60
C LEU A 205 -12.62 0.04 10.26
N PRO A 206 -13.13 -1.19 10.21
CA PRO A 206 -13.40 -1.88 8.95
C PRO A 206 -14.22 -1.07 7.95
N PHE A 207 -15.28 -0.41 8.38
CA PHE A 207 -16.16 0.39 7.51
C PHE A 207 -15.52 1.68 6.96
N LEU A 208 -14.34 2.08 7.48
CA LEU A 208 -13.55 3.21 6.99
C LEU A 208 -12.38 2.79 6.09
N ARG A 209 -12.14 1.48 5.98
CA ARG A 209 -11.06 0.98 5.12
C ARG A 209 -11.40 1.15 3.66
N LYS A 210 -10.40 1.56 2.88
CA LYS A 210 -10.40 1.42 1.43
C LYS A 210 -9.67 0.14 1.06
N ASN A 211 -10.38 -0.77 0.42
CA ASN A 211 -9.84 -1.96 -0.19
C ASN A 211 -10.21 -1.98 -1.66
N GLU A 212 -9.40 -2.62 -2.46
CA GLU A 212 -9.70 -2.84 -3.87
C GLU A 212 -9.36 -4.27 -4.27
N VAL A 213 -10.12 -4.78 -5.21
CA VAL A 213 -9.75 -5.91 -6.04
C VAL A 213 -9.57 -5.43 -7.47
N GLN A 214 -8.55 -5.93 -8.14
CA GLN A 214 -8.12 -5.45 -9.44
C GLN A 214 -7.84 -6.63 -10.38
N LEU A 215 -8.22 -6.51 -11.66
CA LEU A 215 -7.90 -7.46 -12.70
C LEU A 215 -7.28 -6.73 -13.89
N LYS A 216 -6.23 -7.33 -14.47
CA LYS A 216 -5.58 -6.76 -15.65
C LYS A 216 -6.47 -6.91 -16.88
N VAL A 217 -6.62 -5.82 -17.63
CA VAL A 217 -7.25 -5.85 -18.95
C VAL A 217 -6.32 -6.54 -19.94
N MET A 218 -6.88 -7.37 -20.81
CA MET A 218 -6.13 -8.01 -21.89
C MET A 218 -5.77 -6.95 -22.94
N ASP A 219 -4.48 -6.86 -23.25
CA ASP A 219 -3.94 -5.97 -24.30
C ASP A 219 -4.41 -6.39 -25.69
#